data_c5d373c8148e5a7a0e727f2aac6cf5d6
#
_entry.id   c5d373c8148e5a7a0e727f2aac6cf5d6
#
_cell.length_a   1.000
_cell.length_b   1.000
_cell.length_c   1.000
_cell.angle_alpha   90.00
_cell.angle_beta   90.00
_cell.angle_gamma   90.00
#
_symmetry.space_group_name_H-M   'P 1'
#
loop_
_entity.id
_entity.type
_entity.pdbx_description
1 polymer ?
#
loop_
_entity_poly.entity_id
_entity_poly.type
_entity_poly.pdbx_seq_one_letter_code
_entity_poly.pdbx_strand_id
1 'polypeptide(L)'
;MFGKLLKYEFKSTAKWYLLITLIALGLSVITGVIGGSATNGFVDMETNSMQIITGTLGILIFGGVIGLYLSNYYIIIRRFYSNLYGREGYLTWTLPASPHAIILSKFVGALVASLYCLFLLFFSGFIAIIVMGAVIGQDLSPVFSIIAEAFSHSIAYWMIIWWIFTTASGIFLFYVSIALGQLFQNRRGLKAILFFFLLCLVLSIIGTAVNPFKDSYAVGYALVYGKFDEFGANFIPGLIYEVIKIVSMYFTIHYISKYKLNLQ
;
A
#
# COMPACT_ATOMS: atom_id res chain seq x y z
N MET A 1 7.65 26.62 -6.69
CA MET A 1 7.29 25.71 -7.79
C MET A 1 6.81 24.35 -7.33
N PHE A 2 7.49 23.67 -6.41
CA PHE A 2 7.12 22.35 -5.88
C PHE A 2 5.65 22.24 -5.44
N GLY A 3 5.14 23.18 -4.64
CA GLY A 3 3.73 23.16 -4.19
C GLY A 3 2.70 23.23 -5.33
N LYS A 4 3.01 23.95 -6.42
CA LYS A 4 2.13 23.97 -7.60
C LYS A 4 2.11 22.62 -8.29
N LEU A 5 3.27 21.96 -8.46
CA LEU A 5 3.35 20.62 -9.02
C LEU A 5 2.53 19.64 -8.20
N LEU A 6 2.69 19.66 -6.87
CA LEU A 6 1.98 18.76 -5.95
C LEU A 6 0.46 19.00 -6.00
N LYS A 7 0.00 20.27 -6.05
CA LYS A 7 -1.42 20.62 -6.19
C LYS A 7 -2.03 20.00 -7.46
N TYR A 8 -1.32 20.07 -8.58
CA TYR A 8 -1.80 19.49 -9.85
C TYR A 8 -1.81 17.97 -9.81
N GLU A 9 -0.85 17.35 -9.12
CA GLU A 9 -0.86 15.90 -8.88
C GLU A 9 -2.12 15.47 -8.15
N PHE A 10 -2.44 16.09 -7.02
CA PHE A 10 -3.65 15.76 -6.26
C PHE A 10 -4.93 16.02 -7.06
N LYS A 11 -5.04 17.17 -7.71
CA LYS A 11 -6.24 17.51 -8.49
C LYS A 11 -6.52 16.49 -9.60
N SER A 12 -5.49 16.00 -10.24
CA SER A 12 -5.59 15.07 -11.36
C SER A 12 -5.91 13.63 -10.91
N THR A 13 -5.55 13.23 -9.67
CA THR A 13 -5.85 11.92 -9.11
C THR A 13 -7.16 11.87 -8.32
N ALA A 14 -7.61 13.00 -7.80
CA ALA A 14 -8.75 13.07 -6.88
C ALA A 14 -10.00 12.32 -7.38
N LYS A 15 -10.34 12.45 -8.67
CA LYS A 15 -11.51 11.76 -9.26
C LYS A 15 -11.40 10.23 -9.17
N TRP A 16 -10.21 9.68 -9.43
CA TRP A 16 -9.96 8.23 -9.37
C TRP A 16 -10.03 7.71 -7.94
N TYR A 17 -9.44 8.45 -6.98
CA TYR A 17 -9.49 8.05 -5.57
C TYR A 17 -10.89 8.18 -4.97
N LEU A 18 -11.70 9.18 -5.42
CA LEU A 18 -13.09 9.26 -5.03
C LEU A 18 -13.89 8.03 -5.50
N LEU A 19 -13.69 7.59 -6.73
CA LEU A 19 -14.35 6.38 -7.25
C LEU A 19 -13.91 5.13 -6.47
N ILE A 20 -12.62 4.97 -6.19
CA ILE A 20 -12.09 3.87 -5.35
C ILE A 20 -12.74 3.89 -3.96
N THR A 21 -12.89 5.08 -3.36
CA THR A 21 -13.54 5.24 -2.05
C THR A 21 -14.98 4.77 -2.07
N LEU A 22 -15.75 5.18 -3.06
CA LEU A 22 -17.16 4.77 -3.19
C LEU A 22 -17.30 3.25 -3.34
N ILE A 23 -16.43 2.63 -4.16
CA ILE A 23 -16.43 1.16 -4.32
C ILE A 23 -16.06 0.48 -3.01
N ALA A 24 -15.01 0.93 -2.32
CA ALA A 24 -14.57 0.33 -1.07
C ALA A 24 -15.63 0.41 0.03
N LEU A 25 -16.28 1.58 0.17
CA LEU A 25 -17.37 1.77 1.14
C LEU A 25 -18.61 0.95 0.77
N GLY A 26 -18.97 0.87 -0.50
CA GLY A 26 -20.06 0.02 -0.97
C GLY A 26 -19.81 -1.46 -0.66
N LEU A 27 -18.61 -1.95 -0.96
CA LEU A 27 -18.21 -3.33 -0.63
C LEU A 27 -18.21 -3.59 0.87
N SER A 28 -17.77 -2.64 1.70
CA SER A 28 -17.75 -2.80 3.15
C SER A 28 -19.15 -2.94 3.74
N VAL A 29 -20.12 -2.18 3.24
CA VAL A 29 -21.52 -2.30 3.66
C VAL A 29 -22.09 -3.66 3.24
N ILE A 30 -21.85 -4.08 1.99
CA ILE A 30 -22.33 -5.37 1.48
C ILE A 30 -21.75 -6.53 2.30
N THR A 31 -20.44 -6.51 2.56
CA THR A 31 -19.79 -7.55 3.37
C THR A 31 -20.30 -7.57 4.81
N GLY A 32 -20.55 -6.40 5.40
CA GLY A 32 -21.12 -6.29 6.75
C GLY A 32 -22.54 -6.86 6.83
N VAL A 33 -23.42 -6.54 5.86
CA VAL A 33 -24.79 -7.06 5.80
C VAL A 33 -24.81 -8.58 5.59
N ILE A 34 -24.04 -9.08 4.62
CA ILE A 34 -23.98 -10.53 4.34
C ILE A 34 -23.38 -11.27 5.56
N GLY A 35 -22.31 -10.73 6.18
CA GLY A 35 -21.72 -11.32 7.37
C GLY A 35 -22.67 -11.36 8.55
N GLY A 36 -23.39 -10.27 8.81
CA GLY A 36 -24.37 -10.20 9.89
C GLY A 36 -25.58 -11.10 9.67
N SER A 37 -26.13 -11.15 8.46
CA SER A 37 -27.25 -12.03 8.14
C SER A 37 -26.86 -13.51 8.18
N ALA A 38 -25.63 -13.83 7.76
CA ALA A 38 -25.10 -15.17 7.85
C ALA A 38 -25.00 -15.65 9.31
N THR A 39 -24.44 -14.84 10.21
CA THR A 39 -24.29 -15.22 11.63
C THR A 39 -25.61 -15.42 12.32
N ASN A 40 -26.64 -14.63 12.00
CA ASN A 40 -28.01 -14.83 12.55
C ASN A 40 -28.68 -16.10 12.02
N GLY A 41 -28.37 -16.55 10.81
CA GLY A 41 -28.90 -17.77 10.20
C GLY A 41 -28.11 -19.05 10.49
N PHE A 42 -26.98 -18.97 11.12
CA PHE A 42 -26.10 -20.13 11.36
C PHE A 42 -26.66 -21.16 12.35
N VAL A 43 -27.61 -20.76 13.18
CA VAL A 43 -28.18 -21.65 14.21
C VAL A 43 -28.96 -22.84 13.59
N ASP A 44 -29.49 -22.68 12.35
CA ASP A 44 -30.32 -23.66 11.69
C ASP A 44 -29.78 -24.17 10.34
N MET A 45 -28.55 -23.81 9.94
CA MET A 45 -28.02 -24.17 8.64
C MET A 45 -27.16 -25.45 8.64
N GLU A 46 -27.34 -26.27 7.59
CA GLU A 46 -26.43 -27.38 7.30
C GLU A 46 -25.02 -26.90 7.08
N THR A 47 -24.02 -27.70 7.45
CA THR A 47 -22.57 -27.41 7.37
C THR A 47 -22.12 -26.94 5.98
N ASN A 48 -22.72 -27.44 4.91
CA ASN A 48 -22.41 -27.05 3.53
C ASN A 48 -22.80 -25.60 3.21
N SER A 49 -23.93 -25.12 3.70
CA SER A 49 -24.40 -23.74 3.49
C SER A 49 -23.51 -22.74 4.20
N MET A 50 -23.05 -23.06 5.41
CA MET A 50 -22.07 -22.27 6.16
C MET A 50 -20.75 -22.08 5.40
N GLN A 51 -20.22 -23.16 4.83
CA GLN A 51 -18.96 -23.11 4.07
C GLN A 51 -19.09 -22.24 2.83
N ILE A 52 -20.20 -22.28 2.12
CA ILE A 52 -20.46 -21.45 0.94
C ILE A 52 -20.49 -19.97 1.33
N ILE A 53 -21.19 -19.60 2.40
CA ILE A 53 -21.33 -18.21 2.84
C ILE A 53 -19.99 -17.64 3.31
N THR A 54 -19.28 -18.39 4.17
CA THR A 54 -17.95 -17.96 4.66
C THR A 54 -16.94 -17.88 3.53
N GLY A 55 -16.98 -18.81 2.56
CA GLY A 55 -16.15 -18.76 1.36
C GLY A 55 -16.42 -17.55 0.48
N THR A 56 -17.71 -17.22 0.24
CA THR A 56 -18.07 -16.03 -0.55
C THR A 56 -17.68 -14.73 0.14
N LEU A 57 -17.85 -14.61 1.46
CA LEU A 57 -17.36 -13.47 2.23
C LEU A 57 -15.84 -13.33 2.15
N GLY A 58 -15.12 -14.45 2.30
CA GLY A 58 -13.65 -14.46 2.14
C GLY A 58 -13.22 -13.95 0.77
N ILE A 59 -13.88 -14.40 -0.31
CA ILE A 59 -13.58 -13.95 -1.68
C ILE A 59 -13.89 -12.46 -1.85
N LEU A 60 -15.00 -11.96 -1.32
CA LEU A 60 -15.36 -10.54 -1.40
C LEU A 60 -14.37 -9.65 -0.68
N ILE A 61 -13.97 -10.00 0.54
CA ILE A 61 -13.00 -9.25 1.34
C ILE A 61 -11.63 -9.28 0.65
N PHE A 62 -11.14 -10.47 0.30
CA PHE A 62 -9.83 -10.65 -0.31
C PHE A 62 -9.74 -9.98 -1.69
N GLY A 63 -10.78 -10.15 -2.52
CA GLY A 63 -10.90 -9.50 -3.82
C GLY A 63 -10.97 -7.98 -3.71
N GLY A 64 -11.69 -7.46 -2.72
CA GLY A 64 -11.77 -6.02 -2.42
C GLY A 64 -10.41 -5.42 -2.01
N VAL A 65 -9.69 -6.10 -1.12
CA VAL A 65 -8.34 -5.70 -0.69
C VAL A 65 -7.37 -5.70 -1.87
N ILE A 66 -7.31 -6.78 -2.64
CA ILE A 66 -6.44 -6.88 -3.83
C ILE A 66 -6.82 -5.80 -4.85
N GLY A 67 -8.11 -5.62 -5.13
CA GLY A 67 -8.61 -4.62 -6.07
C GLY A 67 -8.19 -3.20 -5.68
N LEU A 68 -8.25 -2.85 -4.39
CA LEU A 68 -7.79 -1.57 -3.86
C LEU A 68 -6.29 -1.35 -4.11
N TYR A 69 -5.46 -2.33 -3.75
CA TYR A 69 -4.01 -2.22 -3.94
C TYR A 69 -3.63 -2.18 -5.42
N LEU A 70 -4.20 -3.05 -6.24
CA LEU A 70 -3.91 -3.07 -7.68
C LEU A 70 -4.33 -1.76 -8.36
N SER A 71 -5.48 -1.21 -8.01
CA SER A 71 -5.95 0.08 -8.54
C SER A 71 -5.02 1.22 -8.16
N ASN A 72 -4.57 1.27 -6.88
CA ASN A 72 -3.63 2.27 -6.40
C ASN A 72 -2.30 2.20 -7.17
N TYR A 73 -1.67 1.03 -7.23
CA TYR A 73 -0.39 0.86 -7.93
C TYR A 73 -0.51 1.10 -9.43
N TYR A 74 -1.61 0.68 -10.05
CA TYR A 74 -1.88 0.99 -11.46
C TYR A 74 -1.90 2.49 -11.74
N ILE A 75 -2.57 3.28 -10.90
CA ILE A 75 -2.62 4.74 -11.03
C ILE A 75 -1.24 5.34 -10.87
N ILE A 76 -0.46 4.92 -9.86
CA ILE A 76 0.88 5.41 -9.57
C ILE A 76 1.83 5.11 -10.75
N ILE A 77 1.87 3.86 -11.21
CA ILE A 77 2.72 3.41 -12.32
C ILE A 77 2.36 4.15 -13.62
N ARG A 78 1.08 4.17 -13.97
CA ARG A 78 0.59 4.82 -15.19
C ARG A 78 0.96 6.30 -15.22
N ARG A 79 0.77 7.01 -14.09
CA ARG A 79 1.09 8.44 -14.00
C ARG A 79 2.57 8.72 -14.05
N PHE A 80 3.37 7.93 -13.33
CA PHE A 80 4.81 8.08 -13.38
C PHE A 80 5.35 7.87 -14.80
N TYR A 81 4.90 6.79 -15.45
CA TYR A 81 5.29 6.49 -16.82
C TYR A 81 4.82 7.56 -17.82
N SER A 82 3.52 7.90 -17.82
CA SER A 82 2.95 8.86 -18.77
C SER A 82 3.60 10.24 -18.64
N ASN A 83 3.81 10.70 -17.43
CA ASN A 83 4.25 12.07 -17.17
C ASN A 83 5.77 12.27 -17.31
N LEU A 84 6.60 11.23 -17.11
CA LEU A 84 8.06 11.37 -17.22
C LEU A 84 8.63 10.80 -18.52
N TYR A 85 8.07 9.70 -19.00
CA TYR A 85 8.61 8.93 -20.13
C TYR A 85 7.66 8.81 -21.30
N GLY A 86 6.37 9.16 -21.12
CA GLY A 86 5.36 9.18 -22.17
C GLY A 86 5.33 10.51 -22.93
N ARG A 87 4.27 10.71 -23.73
CA ARG A 87 4.07 11.91 -24.55
C ARG A 87 4.09 13.22 -23.72
N GLU A 88 3.63 13.19 -22.48
CA GLU A 88 3.64 14.34 -21.55
C GLU A 88 5.03 14.59 -20.96
N GLY A 89 5.96 13.65 -21.08
CA GLY A 89 7.32 13.76 -20.54
C GLY A 89 8.07 14.96 -21.10
N TYR A 90 7.94 15.23 -22.40
CA TYR A 90 8.56 16.40 -23.03
C TYR A 90 8.14 17.70 -22.32
N LEU A 91 6.83 17.89 -22.10
CA LEU A 91 6.31 19.07 -21.40
C LEU A 91 6.77 19.14 -19.94
N THR A 92 6.87 17.99 -19.27
CA THR A 92 7.32 17.94 -17.87
C THR A 92 8.79 18.35 -17.73
N TRP A 93 9.65 17.94 -18.65
CA TRP A 93 11.07 18.29 -18.61
C TRP A 93 11.41 19.68 -19.14
N THR A 94 10.49 20.34 -19.89
CA THR A 94 10.65 21.74 -20.30
C THR A 94 10.18 22.73 -19.22
N LEU A 95 9.54 22.24 -18.13
CA LEU A 95 9.17 23.11 -17.02
C LEU A 95 10.42 23.70 -16.34
N PRO A 96 10.39 24.97 -15.91
CA PRO A 96 11.47 25.61 -15.18
C PRO A 96 11.52 25.08 -13.72
N ALA A 97 11.67 23.77 -13.55
CA ALA A 97 11.72 23.08 -12.26
C ALA A 97 12.92 22.13 -12.23
N SER A 98 13.57 22.00 -11.07
CA SER A 98 14.68 21.07 -10.95
C SER A 98 14.20 19.61 -11.09
N PRO A 99 15.02 18.70 -11.66
CA PRO A 99 14.68 17.27 -11.75
C PRO A 99 14.30 16.66 -10.39
N HIS A 100 14.96 17.10 -9.32
CA HIS A 100 14.64 16.71 -7.96
C HIS A 100 13.20 17.09 -7.56
N ALA A 101 12.78 18.32 -7.88
CA ALA A 101 11.42 18.78 -7.56
C ALA A 101 10.35 17.99 -8.34
N ILE A 102 10.64 17.62 -9.57
CA ILE A 102 9.73 16.81 -10.41
C ILE A 102 9.59 15.40 -9.80
N ILE A 103 10.70 14.70 -9.55
CA ILE A 103 10.67 13.33 -9.00
C ILE A 103 10.02 13.30 -7.61
N LEU A 104 10.40 14.25 -6.73
CA LEU A 104 9.86 14.32 -5.37
C LEU A 104 8.37 14.67 -5.36
N SER A 105 7.87 15.53 -6.25
CA SER A 105 6.44 15.83 -6.32
C SER A 105 5.61 14.61 -6.70
N LYS A 106 6.11 13.78 -7.63
CA LYS A 106 5.49 12.50 -8.01
C LYS A 106 5.51 11.50 -6.84
N PHE A 107 6.66 11.39 -6.17
CA PHE A 107 6.81 10.51 -5.02
C PHE A 107 5.88 10.90 -3.87
N VAL A 108 5.86 12.17 -3.46
CA VAL A 108 4.99 12.63 -2.36
C VAL A 108 3.52 12.44 -2.71
N GLY A 109 3.12 12.74 -3.96
CA GLY A 109 1.76 12.48 -4.42
C GLY A 109 1.39 11.00 -4.34
N ALA A 110 2.27 10.11 -4.77
CA ALA A 110 2.08 8.66 -4.70
C ALA A 110 2.06 8.14 -3.26
N LEU A 111 2.94 8.67 -2.40
CA LEU A 111 2.99 8.29 -0.99
C LEU A 111 1.69 8.65 -0.25
N VAL A 112 1.23 9.88 -0.40
CA VAL A 112 -0.04 10.33 0.22
C VAL A 112 -1.21 9.51 -0.31
N ALA A 113 -1.24 9.21 -1.60
CA ALA A 113 -2.27 8.38 -2.21
C ALA A 113 -2.26 6.94 -1.67
N SER A 114 -1.08 6.35 -1.49
CA SER A 114 -0.94 5.00 -0.93
C SER A 114 -1.31 4.95 0.55
N LEU A 115 -0.93 5.96 1.33
CA LEU A 115 -1.34 6.08 2.74
C LEU A 115 -2.86 6.30 2.86
N TYR A 116 -3.45 7.06 1.93
CA TYR A 116 -4.91 7.20 1.86
C TYR A 116 -5.59 5.86 1.57
N CYS A 117 -5.10 5.06 0.63
CA CYS A 117 -5.64 3.72 0.35
C CYS A 117 -5.50 2.79 1.56
N LEU A 118 -4.39 2.87 2.30
CA LEU A 118 -4.19 2.12 3.53
C LEU A 118 -5.22 2.52 4.58
N PHE A 119 -5.39 3.83 4.82
CA PHE A 119 -6.41 4.35 5.72
C PHE A 119 -7.82 3.90 5.29
N LEU A 120 -8.13 3.98 4.00
CA LEU A 120 -9.41 3.55 3.45
C LEU A 120 -9.67 2.06 3.69
N LEU A 121 -8.64 1.22 3.61
CA LEU A 121 -8.74 -0.21 3.87
C LEU A 121 -9.14 -0.48 5.33
N PHE A 122 -8.48 0.15 6.30
CA PHE A 122 -8.86 0.04 7.71
C PHE A 122 -10.24 0.61 7.99
N PHE A 123 -10.54 1.77 7.42
CA PHE A 123 -11.83 2.43 7.60
C PHE A 123 -12.99 1.62 7.00
N SER A 124 -12.80 1.03 5.83
CA SER A 124 -13.80 0.15 5.21
C SER A 124 -14.01 -1.14 6.01
N GLY A 125 -12.94 -1.74 6.54
CA GLY A 125 -13.04 -2.88 7.45
C GLY A 125 -13.80 -2.55 8.73
N PHE A 126 -13.54 -1.38 9.31
CA PHE A 126 -14.26 -0.90 10.48
C PHE A 126 -15.76 -0.68 10.22
N ILE A 127 -16.12 -0.08 9.07
CA ILE A 127 -17.53 0.05 8.65
C ILE A 127 -18.18 -1.34 8.50
N ALA A 128 -17.50 -2.31 7.90
CA ALA A 128 -18.03 -3.66 7.74
C ALA A 128 -18.35 -4.30 9.10
N ILE A 129 -17.47 -4.12 10.11
CA ILE A 129 -17.69 -4.62 11.48
C ILE A 129 -18.89 -3.92 12.13
N ILE A 130 -19.02 -2.60 12.00
CA ILE A 130 -20.15 -1.84 12.56
C ILE A 130 -21.47 -2.32 11.93
N VAL A 131 -21.54 -2.44 10.61
CA VAL A 131 -22.73 -2.89 9.90
C VAL A 131 -23.08 -4.32 10.30
N MET A 132 -22.09 -5.20 10.40
CA MET A 132 -22.27 -6.58 10.86
C MET A 132 -22.85 -6.62 12.29
N GLY A 133 -22.26 -5.87 13.23
CA GLY A 133 -22.76 -5.78 14.60
C GLY A 133 -24.18 -5.24 14.71
N ALA A 134 -24.52 -4.23 13.90
CA ALA A 134 -25.87 -3.68 13.83
C ALA A 134 -26.90 -4.70 13.32
N VAL A 135 -26.54 -5.53 12.34
CA VAL A 135 -27.41 -6.60 11.80
C VAL A 135 -27.62 -7.73 12.83
N ILE A 136 -26.57 -8.07 13.59
CA ILE A 136 -26.62 -9.11 14.63
C ILE A 136 -27.30 -8.60 15.90
N GLY A 137 -27.34 -7.28 16.12
CA GLY A 137 -27.83 -6.68 17.36
C GLY A 137 -26.87 -6.83 18.55
N GLN A 138 -25.55 -6.99 18.28
CA GLN A 138 -24.55 -7.13 19.32
C GLN A 138 -23.96 -5.78 19.73
N ASP A 139 -23.56 -5.70 21.02
CA ASP A 139 -22.81 -4.57 21.53
C ASP A 139 -21.41 -4.53 20.91
N LEU A 140 -21.04 -3.37 20.37
CA LEU A 140 -19.74 -3.15 19.73
C LEU A 140 -18.66 -2.65 20.72
N SER A 141 -19.00 -2.47 22.01
CA SER A 141 -18.06 -1.99 23.02
C SER A 141 -16.78 -2.85 23.12
N PRO A 142 -16.83 -4.20 22.98
CA PRO A 142 -15.61 -5.02 22.99
C PRO A 142 -14.68 -4.75 21.81
N VAL A 143 -15.22 -4.40 20.64
CA VAL A 143 -14.40 -4.08 19.45
C VAL A 143 -13.64 -2.78 19.68
N PHE A 144 -14.28 -1.76 20.24
CA PHE A 144 -13.63 -0.50 20.56
C PHE A 144 -12.55 -0.66 21.64
N SER A 145 -12.79 -1.49 22.65
CA SER A 145 -11.79 -1.75 23.70
C SER A 145 -10.54 -2.45 23.15
N ILE A 146 -10.71 -3.45 22.27
CA ILE A 146 -9.58 -4.12 21.62
C ILE A 146 -8.76 -3.15 20.76
N ILE A 147 -9.42 -2.27 20.01
CA ILE A 147 -8.73 -1.25 19.21
C ILE A 147 -7.97 -0.28 20.12
N ALA A 148 -8.58 0.21 21.18
CA ALA A 148 -7.95 1.11 22.13
C ALA A 148 -6.73 0.46 22.80
N GLU A 149 -6.85 -0.80 23.19
CA GLU A 149 -5.75 -1.59 23.76
C GLU A 149 -4.60 -1.78 22.77
N ALA A 150 -4.89 -2.11 21.51
CA ALA A 150 -3.88 -2.25 20.46
C ALA A 150 -3.05 -0.97 20.27
N PHE A 151 -3.69 0.20 20.33
CA PHE A 151 -3.00 1.49 20.24
C PHE A 151 -2.32 1.94 21.55
N SER A 152 -2.56 1.30 22.67
CA SER A 152 -1.85 1.58 23.93
C SER A 152 -0.42 1.02 23.94
N HIS A 153 -0.13 0.03 23.10
CA HIS A 153 1.18 -0.59 23.02
C HIS A 153 2.13 0.13 22.07
N SER A 154 3.40 0.25 22.46
CA SER A 154 4.46 0.90 21.67
C SER A 154 4.67 0.24 20.29
N ILE A 155 4.42 -1.06 20.17
CA ILE A 155 4.56 -1.81 18.92
C ILE A 155 3.67 -1.25 17.78
N ALA A 156 2.47 -0.74 18.10
CA ALA A 156 1.57 -0.16 17.11
C ALA A 156 2.22 1.02 16.38
N TYR A 157 2.94 1.88 17.10
CA TYR A 157 3.66 3.02 16.52
C TYR A 157 4.83 2.56 15.65
N TRP A 158 5.60 1.55 16.09
CA TRP A 158 6.67 0.95 15.30
C TRP A 158 6.15 0.34 14.01
N MET A 159 5.02 -0.37 14.04
CA MET A 159 4.37 -0.93 12.86
C MET A 159 3.90 0.15 11.87
N ILE A 160 3.33 1.25 12.36
CA ILE A 160 2.91 2.38 11.52
C ILE A 160 4.13 3.00 10.82
N ILE A 161 5.20 3.26 11.55
CA ILE A 161 6.44 3.80 10.99
C ILE A 161 7.00 2.83 9.94
N TRP A 162 7.10 1.55 10.27
CA TRP A 162 7.54 0.51 9.35
C TRP A 162 6.73 0.50 8.04
N TRP A 163 5.41 0.57 8.13
CA TRP A 163 4.54 0.57 6.97
C TRP A 163 4.71 1.80 6.09
N ILE A 164 4.94 2.97 6.67
CA ILE A 164 5.22 4.19 5.91
C ILE A 164 6.50 4.03 5.10
N PHE A 165 7.59 3.54 5.71
CA PHE A 165 8.86 3.34 5.02
C PHE A 165 8.79 2.23 3.98
N THR A 166 8.13 1.13 4.26
CA THR A 166 7.91 0.03 3.30
C THR A 166 7.07 0.49 2.10
N THR A 167 6.02 1.28 2.34
CA THR A 167 5.22 1.88 1.26
C THR A 167 6.06 2.82 0.41
N ALA A 168 6.87 3.67 1.03
CA ALA A 168 7.77 4.58 0.33
C ALA A 168 8.79 3.84 -0.53
N SER A 169 9.44 2.80 0.00
CA SER A 169 10.40 1.99 -0.75
C SER A 169 9.73 1.21 -1.89
N GLY A 170 8.50 0.72 -1.68
CA GLY A 170 7.71 0.06 -2.73
C GLY A 170 7.41 0.99 -3.91
N ILE A 171 7.06 2.25 -3.65
CA ILE A 171 6.85 3.25 -4.71
C ILE A 171 8.15 3.48 -5.51
N PHE A 172 9.27 3.67 -4.81
CA PHE A 172 10.56 3.84 -5.49
C PHE A 172 10.99 2.61 -6.28
N LEU A 173 10.64 1.41 -5.82
CA LEU A 173 10.90 0.17 -6.55
C LEU A 173 10.21 0.17 -7.92
N PHE A 174 8.93 0.57 -8.00
CA PHE A 174 8.25 0.73 -9.28
C PHE A 174 8.92 1.80 -10.14
N TYR A 175 9.28 2.93 -9.56
CA TYR A 175 9.90 4.03 -10.29
C TYR A 175 11.27 3.66 -10.88
N VAL A 176 12.13 2.98 -10.10
CA VAL A 176 13.43 2.48 -10.58
C VAL A 176 13.24 1.46 -11.68
N SER A 177 12.31 0.52 -11.52
CA SER A 177 12.05 -0.52 -12.51
C SER A 177 11.60 0.08 -13.85
N ILE A 178 10.74 1.09 -13.81
CA ILE A 178 10.34 1.83 -15.00
C ILE A 178 11.53 2.58 -15.61
N ALA A 179 12.32 3.29 -14.79
CA ALA A 179 13.48 4.05 -15.24
C ALA A 179 14.54 3.14 -15.91
N LEU A 180 14.83 1.99 -15.31
CA LEU A 180 15.74 0.98 -15.89
C LEU A 180 15.21 0.42 -17.21
N GLY A 181 13.89 0.18 -17.30
CA GLY A 181 13.25 -0.26 -18.54
C GLY A 181 13.42 0.73 -19.69
N GLN A 182 13.50 2.05 -19.40
CA GLN A 182 13.70 3.08 -20.41
C GLN A 182 15.11 3.12 -21.03
N LEU A 183 16.11 2.51 -20.37
CA LEU A 183 17.47 2.43 -20.92
C LEU A 183 17.55 1.60 -22.20
N PHE A 184 16.54 0.82 -22.51
CA PHE A 184 16.49 -0.07 -23.67
C PHE A 184 15.59 0.49 -24.75
N GLN A 185 16.00 0.37 -26.03
CA GLN A 185 15.20 0.87 -27.15
C GLN A 185 13.99 -0.01 -27.45
N ASN A 186 14.13 -1.35 -27.32
CA ASN A 186 13.09 -2.31 -27.67
C ASN A 186 12.34 -2.84 -26.44
N ARG A 187 10.99 -2.95 -26.53
CA ARG A 187 10.13 -3.57 -25.51
C ARG A 187 10.33 -3.00 -24.10
N ARG A 188 10.37 -1.67 -23.99
CA ARG A 188 10.63 -0.93 -22.72
C ARG A 188 9.75 -1.41 -21.56
N GLY A 189 8.46 -1.64 -21.81
CA GLY A 189 7.53 -2.10 -20.76
C GLY A 189 7.85 -3.51 -20.25
N LEU A 190 8.16 -4.46 -21.14
CA LEU A 190 8.53 -5.82 -20.72
C LEU A 190 9.82 -5.83 -19.90
N LYS A 191 10.80 -5.00 -20.28
CA LYS A 191 12.05 -4.87 -19.53
C LYS A 191 11.84 -4.21 -18.16
N ALA A 192 10.94 -3.23 -18.05
CA ALA A 192 10.56 -2.67 -16.76
C ALA A 192 9.96 -3.72 -15.84
N ILE A 193 9.08 -4.58 -16.35
CA ILE A 193 8.50 -5.69 -15.59
C ILE A 193 9.59 -6.69 -15.15
N LEU A 194 10.51 -7.05 -16.06
CA LEU A 194 11.61 -7.95 -15.74
C LEU A 194 12.50 -7.37 -14.63
N PHE A 195 12.88 -6.09 -14.73
CA PHE A 195 13.66 -5.42 -13.68
C PHE A 195 12.91 -5.34 -12.36
N PHE A 196 11.58 -5.15 -12.39
CA PHE A 196 10.77 -5.17 -11.18
C PHE A 196 10.90 -6.52 -10.45
N PHE A 197 10.68 -7.63 -11.14
CA PHE A 197 10.80 -8.96 -10.53
C PHE A 197 12.22 -9.28 -10.06
N LEU A 198 13.23 -8.90 -10.84
CA LEU A 198 14.63 -9.11 -10.47
C LEU A 198 14.99 -8.31 -9.21
N LEU A 199 14.60 -7.03 -9.14
CA LEU A 199 14.81 -6.21 -7.96
C LEU A 199 14.02 -6.74 -6.75
N CYS A 200 12.76 -7.16 -6.93
CA CYS A 200 11.99 -7.80 -5.88
C CYS A 200 12.72 -9.02 -5.30
N LEU A 201 13.27 -9.88 -6.17
CA LEU A 201 13.98 -11.08 -5.76
C LEU A 201 15.25 -10.73 -4.97
N VAL A 202 16.09 -9.86 -5.50
CA VAL A 202 17.34 -9.44 -4.83
C VAL A 202 17.07 -8.77 -3.48
N LEU A 203 16.13 -7.82 -3.46
CA LEU A 203 15.80 -7.08 -2.25
C LEU A 203 15.08 -7.94 -1.21
N SER A 204 14.29 -8.93 -1.63
CA SER A 204 13.65 -9.86 -0.68
C SER A 204 14.68 -10.76 0.00
N ILE A 205 15.67 -11.29 -0.72
CA ILE A 205 16.75 -12.10 -0.14
C ILE A 205 17.49 -11.30 0.94
N ILE A 206 17.84 -10.05 0.67
CA ILE A 206 18.50 -9.19 1.67
C ILE A 206 17.53 -8.85 2.81
N GLY A 207 16.27 -8.57 2.48
CA GLY A 207 15.23 -8.20 3.43
C GLY A 207 14.91 -9.29 4.46
N THR A 208 15.03 -10.58 4.10
CA THR A 208 14.80 -11.68 5.06
C THR A 208 15.75 -11.64 6.25
N ALA A 209 16.99 -11.18 6.05
CA ALA A 209 17.99 -11.08 7.11
C ALA A 209 17.68 -9.99 8.16
N VAL A 210 16.97 -8.94 7.76
CA VAL A 210 16.67 -7.75 8.59
C VAL A 210 15.17 -7.61 8.90
N ASN A 211 14.36 -8.62 8.56
CA ASN A 211 12.92 -8.58 8.81
C ASN A 211 12.65 -8.60 10.32
N PRO A 212 11.89 -7.63 10.88
CA PRO A 212 11.55 -7.62 12.30
C PRO A 212 10.69 -8.82 12.72
N PHE A 213 9.98 -9.43 11.77
CA PHE A 213 9.10 -10.58 12.00
C PHE A 213 9.77 -11.94 11.67
N LYS A 214 11.10 -11.99 11.49
CA LYS A 214 11.81 -13.23 11.16
C LYS A 214 11.65 -14.31 12.24
N ASP A 215 11.59 -13.90 13.51
CA ASP A 215 11.41 -14.79 14.65
C ASP A 215 9.92 -14.87 15.00
N SER A 216 9.19 -15.75 14.30
CA SER A 216 7.76 -15.97 14.53
C SER A 216 7.43 -16.38 15.98
N TYR A 217 8.34 -17.04 16.67
CA TYR A 217 8.22 -17.36 18.10
C TYR A 217 8.22 -16.12 18.96
N ALA A 218 9.09 -15.14 18.69
CA ALA A 218 9.15 -13.89 19.44
C ALA A 218 7.88 -13.07 19.23
N VAL A 219 7.34 -13.05 17.99
CA VAL A 219 6.05 -12.40 17.68
C VAL A 219 4.91 -13.08 18.43
N GLY A 220 4.83 -14.41 18.37
CA GLY A 220 3.81 -15.20 19.08
C GLY A 220 3.90 -15.01 20.59
N TYR A 221 5.11 -14.98 21.14
CA TYR A 221 5.34 -14.74 22.57
C TYR A 221 4.89 -13.33 22.98
N ALA A 222 5.22 -12.30 22.20
CA ALA A 222 4.79 -10.94 22.46
C ALA A 222 3.27 -10.79 22.44
N LEU A 223 2.60 -11.47 21.51
CA LEU A 223 1.13 -11.47 21.40
C LEU A 223 0.45 -12.18 22.57
N VAL A 224 1.03 -13.30 23.06
CA VAL A 224 0.43 -14.10 24.15
C VAL A 224 0.70 -13.48 25.52
N TYR A 225 1.89 -12.90 25.75
CA TYR A 225 2.33 -12.42 27.06
C TYR A 225 2.34 -10.89 27.20
N GLY A 226 1.91 -10.15 26.18
CA GLY A 226 1.85 -8.68 26.22
C GLY A 226 3.21 -7.98 26.27
N LYS A 227 4.31 -8.67 25.97
CA LYS A 227 5.68 -8.12 26.01
C LYS A 227 6.07 -7.37 24.73
N PHE A 228 5.24 -6.40 24.34
CA PHE A 228 5.41 -5.66 23.09
C PHE A 228 6.55 -4.65 23.12
N ASP A 229 6.93 -4.15 24.28
CA ASP A 229 7.94 -3.08 24.41
C ASP A 229 9.34 -3.56 24.05
N GLU A 230 9.67 -4.82 24.39
CA GLU A 230 10.95 -5.44 24.05
C GLU A 230 11.08 -5.70 22.52
N PHE A 231 9.95 -5.81 21.82
CA PHE A 231 9.92 -6.13 20.40
C PHE A 231 10.22 -4.92 19.51
N GLY A 232 10.03 -3.69 20.02
CA GLY A 232 10.23 -2.46 19.25
C GLY A 232 11.63 -2.30 18.66
N ALA A 233 12.67 -2.76 19.39
CA ALA A 233 14.05 -2.68 18.95
C ALA A 233 14.33 -3.50 17.66
N ASN A 234 13.56 -4.55 17.38
CA ASN A 234 13.71 -5.40 16.21
C ASN A 234 13.33 -4.68 14.90
N PHE A 235 12.58 -3.57 14.98
CA PHE A 235 12.25 -2.75 13.80
C PHE A 235 13.40 -1.89 13.30
N ILE A 236 14.37 -1.56 14.15
CA ILE A 236 15.46 -0.63 13.81
C ILE A 236 16.30 -1.11 12.62
N PRO A 237 16.83 -2.35 12.57
CA PRO A 237 17.60 -2.83 11.42
C PRO A 237 16.78 -2.80 10.13
N GLY A 238 15.51 -3.17 10.22
CA GLY A 238 14.60 -3.12 9.09
C GLY A 238 14.34 -1.71 8.58
N LEU A 239 14.15 -0.73 9.47
CA LEU A 239 13.99 0.67 9.09
C LEU A 239 15.25 1.24 8.43
N ILE A 240 16.43 0.91 8.95
CA ILE A 240 17.70 1.30 8.33
C ILE A 240 17.78 0.74 6.90
N TYR A 241 17.42 -0.51 6.71
CA TYR A 241 17.39 -1.15 5.39
C TYR A 241 16.40 -0.45 4.44
N GLU A 242 15.19 -0.10 4.91
CA GLU A 242 14.22 0.64 4.10
C GLU A 242 14.75 2.02 3.68
N VAL A 243 15.41 2.75 4.59
CA VAL A 243 16.03 4.05 4.28
C VAL A 243 17.15 3.89 3.23
N ILE A 244 18.01 2.89 3.36
CA ILE A 244 19.08 2.62 2.39
C ILE A 244 18.47 2.31 1.01
N LYS A 245 17.41 1.51 0.94
CA LYS A 245 16.68 1.24 -0.31
C LYS A 245 16.15 2.52 -0.94
N ILE A 246 15.43 3.33 -0.17
CA ILE A 246 14.83 4.58 -0.64
C ILE A 246 15.91 5.50 -1.22
N VAL A 247 17.01 5.70 -0.49
CA VAL A 247 18.10 6.59 -0.91
C VAL A 247 18.78 6.06 -2.18
N SER A 248 19.12 4.78 -2.23
CA SER A 248 19.78 4.17 -3.40
C SER A 248 18.90 4.22 -4.65
N MET A 249 17.61 3.90 -4.51
CA MET A 249 16.65 3.94 -5.61
C MET A 249 16.40 5.38 -6.10
N TYR A 250 16.30 6.35 -5.18
CA TYR A 250 16.14 7.76 -5.53
C TYR A 250 17.31 8.27 -6.38
N PHE A 251 18.55 7.99 -5.95
CA PHE A 251 19.74 8.41 -6.71
C PHE A 251 19.80 7.71 -8.06
N THR A 252 19.43 6.45 -8.15
CA THR A 252 19.35 5.70 -9.42
C THR A 252 18.38 6.37 -10.40
N ILE A 253 17.16 6.68 -9.94
CA ILE A 253 16.17 7.38 -10.77
C ILE A 253 16.68 8.74 -11.22
N HIS A 254 17.24 9.51 -10.28
CA HIS A 254 17.78 10.83 -10.59
C HIS A 254 18.89 10.78 -11.64
N TYR A 255 19.84 9.85 -11.49
CA TYR A 255 20.93 9.64 -12.44
C TYR A 255 20.40 9.28 -13.84
N ILE A 256 19.49 8.32 -13.93
CA ILE A 256 18.90 7.90 -15.21
C ILE A 256 18.15 9.07 -15.85
N SER A 257 17.33 9.76 -15.09
CA SER A 257 16.49 10.86 -15.59
C SER A 257 17.33 12.05 -16.06
N LYS A 258 18.48 12.32 -15.45
CA LYS A 258 19.32 13.45 -15.80
C LYS A 258 20.28 13.17 -16.97
N TYR A 259 20.86 11.97 -17.03
CA TYR A 259 21.99 11.68 -17.92
C TYR A 259 21.69 10.67 -19.04
N LYS A 260 20.66 9.86 -18.88
CA LYS A 260 20.37 8.74 -19.80
C LYS A 260 18.97 8.81 -20.43
N LEU A 261 18.25 9.91 -20.19
CA LEU A 261 16.90 10.04 -20.71
C LEU A 261 16.94 10.32 -22.21
N ASN A 262 16.54 9.35 -23.02
CA ASN A 262 16.24 9.52 -24.43
C ASN A 262 14.72 9.63 -24.59
N LEU A 263 14.21 10.86 -24.64
CA LEU A 263 12.82 11.14 -25.02
C LEU A 263 12.74 10.99 -26.54
N GLN A 264 12.20 9.88 -27.02
CA GLN A 264 11.80 9.67 -28.42
C GLN A 264 10.31 9.92 -28.58
#